data_e3980ea73713a663168dfbe3100649cc
#
_entry.id   e3980ea73713a663168dfbe3100649cc
#
_cell.length_a   1.000
_cell.length_b   1.000
_cell.length_c   1.000
_cell.angle_alpha   90.00
_cell.angle_beta   90.00
_cell.angle_gamma   90.00
#
_symmetry.space_group_name_H-M   'P 1'
#
loop_
_entity.id
_entity.type
_entity.pdbx_description
1 polymer ?
#
loop_
_entity_poly.entity_id
_entity_poly.type
_entity_poly.pdbx_seq_one_letter_code
_entity_poly.pdbx_strand_id
1 'polypeptide(L)'
;MNSKDYNVYIDEAGDEGLNKGSKYFILTAIIVPKNKDLEISKEVDCIKNNLEIDIKKQLHWNSIKGFPNKLMIMEKIGSLDIKIVNVIIDTKSIKLIPSNNIYLFFSGYLFERITWIMKENNGKANILISSRGNLSKNNLINYINHHNHSKFEIDSSLIKDIKIIPNERKKLLQLSDCCCSSLFQSLKYNNNTHFEYINKIKSNI
;
A
#
# COMPACT_ATOMS: atom_id res chain seq x y z
N MET A 1 -2.02 -9.44 -28.02
CA MET A 1 -2.73 -9.70 -26.75
C MET A 1 -3.00 -8.35 -26.08
N ASN A 2 -4.24 -8.06 -25.71
CA ASN A 2 -4.54 -6.80 -25.01
C ASN A 2 -3.91 -6.83 -23.61
N SER A 3 -3.16 -5.78 -23.24
CA SER A 3 -2.57 -5.67 -21.91
C SER A 3 -3.70 -5.53 -20.87
N LYS A 4 -3.53 -6.21 -19.72
CA LYS A 4 -4.48 -6.11 -18.60
C LYS A 4 -4.25 -4.82 -17.83
N ASP A 5 -5.32 -4.15 -17.41
CA ASP A 5 -5.24 -2.98 -16.56
C ASP A 5 -5.38 -3.38 -15.09
N TYR A 6 -4.52 -2.78 -14.25
CA TYR A 6 -4.56 -2.91 -12.81
C TYR A 6 -4.70 -1.54 -12.14
N ASN A 7 -5.43 -1.50 -11.03
CA ASN A 7 -5.40 -0.38 -10.10
C ASN A 7 -4.52 -0.75 -8.92
N VAL A 8 -3.64 0.15 -8.53
CA VAL A 8 -2.70 -0.03 -7.42
C VAL A 8 -2.98 1.05 -6.38
N TYR A 9 -3.24 0.64 -5.15
CA TYR A 9 -3.60 1.52 -4.04
C TYR A 9 -2.50 1.50 -3.01
N ILE A 10 -1.87 2.66 -2.76
CA ILE A 10 -0.69 2.79 -1.90
C ILE A 10 -1.03 3.64 -0.69
N ASP A 11 -0.69 3.14 0.50
CA ASP A 11 -0.72 3.87 1.75
C ASP A 11 0.52 3.55 2.60
N GLU A 12 0.75 4.32 3.66
CA GLU A 12 1.90 4.16 4.55
C GLU A 12 1.51 4.10 6.02
N ALA A 13 2.41 3.53 6.84
CA ALA A 13 2.33 3.53 8.29
C ALA A 13 3.69 3.76 8.93
N GLY A 14 3.68 4.41 10.08
CA GLY A 14 4.89 4.78 10.81
C GLY A 14 5.43 6.16 10.44
N ASP A 15 6.60 6.50 11.01
CA ASP A 15 7.26 7.79 10.79
C ASP A 15 8.50 7.59 9.93
N GLU A 16 8.63 8.38 8.88
CA GLU A 16 9.79 8.35 7.99
C GLU A 16 11.06 8.99 8.60
N GLY A 17 10.94 9.65 9.75
CA GLY A 17 12.06 10.32 10.42
C GLY A 17 13.12 9.32 10.89
N LEU A 18 14.34 9.40 10.32
CA LEU A 18 15.47 8.60 10.79
C LEU A 18 15.80 8.95 12.24
N ASN A 19 15.84 7.93 13.09
CA ASN A 19 16.07 8.06 14.53
C ASN A 19 15.06 8.96 15.29
N LYS A 20 13.93 9.30 14.65
CA LYS A 20 12.81 10.04 15.23
C LYS A 20 11.57 9.14 15.16
N GLY A 21 10.75 9.13 16.19
CA GLY A 21 9.46 8.46 16.15
C GLY A 21 9.52 6.93 16.14
N SER A 22 8.86 6.27 15.21
CA SER A 22 8.71 4.82 15.17
C SER A 22 9.95 4.10 14.62
N LYS A 23 10.19 2.87 15.11
CA LYS A 23 11.25 2.01 14.58
C LYS A 23 11.04 1.64 13.12
N TYR A 24 9.78 1.54 12.68
CA TYR A 24 9.43 1.09 11.34
C TYR A 24 8.70 2.19 10.57
N PHE A 25 9.00 2.28 9.28
CA PHE A 25 8.21 2.97 8.28
C PHE A 25 7.86 1.96 7.19
N ILE A 26 6.59 1.91 6.79
CA ILE A 26 6.06 0.88 5.88
C ILE A 26 5.32 1.56 4.75
N LEU A 27 5.57 1.10 3.53
CA LEU A 27 4.77 1.41 2.35
C LEU A 27 4.07 0.14 1.90
N THR A 28 2.77 0.19 1.70
CA THR A 28 1.96 -0.94 1.25
C THR A 28 1.23 -0.60 -0.04
N ALA A 29 1.33 -1.48 -1.03
CA ALA A 29 0.54 -1.43 -2.26
C ALA A 29 -0.42 -2.62 -2.31
N ILE A 30 -1.70 -2.35 -2.54
CA ILE A 30 -2.71 -3.35 -2.94
C ILE A 30 -2.88 -3.27 -4.45
N ILE A 31 -2.71 -4.39 -5.15
CA ILE A 31 -2.82 -4.51 -6.60
C ILE A 31 -4.08 -5.29 -6.94
N VAL A 32 -4.96 -4.67 -7.71
CA VAL A 32 -6.28 -5.19 -8.05
C VAL A 32 -6.48 -5.16 -9.57
N PRO A 33 -6.93 -6.25 -10.22
CA PRO A 33 -7.37 -6.20 -11.60
C PRO A 33 -8.48 -5.14 -11.75
N LYS A 34 -8.38 -4.24 -12.74
CA LYS A 34 -9.30 -3.11 -12.90
C LYS A 34 -10.76 -3.54 -13.02
N ASN A 35 -11.02 -4.68 -13.65
CA ASN A 35 -12.37 -5.23 -13.78
C ASN A 35 -12.96 -5.77 -12.47
N LYS A 36 -12.14 -6.03 -11.43
CA LYS A 36 -12.57 -6.46 -10.09
C LYS A 36 -12.65 -5.32 -9.08
N ASP A 37 -12.26 -4.11 -9.46
CA ASP A 37 -12.18 -2.95 -8.55
C ASP A 37 -13.51 -2.67 -7.83
N LEU A 38 -14.62 -2.68 -8.58
CA LEU A 38 -15.96 -2.46 -8.02
C LEU A 38 -16.39 -3.59 -7.07
N GLU A 39 -16.11 -4.84 -7.42
CA GLU A 39 -16.42 -6.01 -6.60
C GLU A 39 -15.71 -5.91 -5.25
N ILE A 40 -14.39 -5.68 -5.28
CA ILE A 40 -13.59 -5.56 -4.07
C ILE A 40 -13.96 -4.31 -3.27
N SER A 41 -14.36 -3.21 -3.92
CA SER A 41 -14.87 -2.02 -3.24
C SER A 41 -16.15 -2.28 -2.44
N LYS A 42 -17.02 -3.19 -2.92
CA LYS A 42 -18.23 -3.62 -2.17
C LYS A 42 -17.87 -4.40 -0.91
N GLU A 43 -16.77 -5.14 -0.91
CA GLU A 43 -16.31 -5.84 0.28
C GLU A 43 -15.91 -4.89 1.41
N VAL A 44 -15.42 -3.69 1.09
CA VAL A 44 -15.21 -2.65 2.10
C VAL A 44 -16.53 -2.21 2.74
N ASP A 45 -17.61 -2.13 1.95
CA ASP A 45 -18.94 -1.83 2.50
C ASP A 45 -19.44 -2.96 3.39
N CYS A 46 -19.22 -4.24 3.00
CA CYS A 46 -19.55 -5.39 3.84
C CYS A 46 -18.78 -5.35 5.17
N ILE A 47 -17.48 -5.02 5.14
CA ILE A 47 -16.68 -4.85 6.37
C ILE A 47 -17.28 -3.75 7.26
N LYS A 48 -17.62 -2.59 6.68
CA LYS A 48 -18.23 -1.49 7.44
C LYS A 48 -19.55 -1.88 8.07
N ASN A 49 -20.41 -2.56 7.30
CA ASN A 49 -21.71 -3.03 7.81
C ASN A 49 -21.54 -4.00 8.99
N ASN A 50 -20.60 -4.96 8.89
CA ASN A 50 -20.31 -5.90 9.96
C ASN A 50 -19.77 -5.24 11.23
N LEU A 51 -19.15 -4.06 11.08
CA LEU A 51 -18.61 -3.26 12.18
C LEU A 51 -19.56 -2.14 12.63
N GLU A 52 -20.76 -2.07 12.08
CA GLU A 52 -21.74 -1.00 12.35
C GLU A 52 -21.16 0.41 12.06
N ILE A 53 -20.25 0.50 11.10
CA ILE A 53 -19.68 1.77 10.66
C ILE A 53 -20.54 2.34 9.54
N ASP A 54 -20.97 3.60 9.69
CA ASP A 54 -21.68 4.32 8.62
C ASP A 54 -20.88 4.23 7.30
N ILE A 55 -21.58 3.87 6.22
CA ILE A 55 -20.97 3.68 4.90
C ILE A 55 -20.28 4.95 4.38
N LYS A 56 -20.70 6.13 4.83
CA LYS A 56 -20.10 7.43 4.51
C LYS A 56 -18.82 7.72 5.30
N LYS A 57 -18.62 7.06 6.45
CA LYS A 57 -17.41 7.21 7.25
C LYS A 57 -16.28 6.39 6.65
N GLN A 58 -15.06 6.86 6.84
CA GLN A 58 -13.85 6.14 6.44
C GLN A 58 -13.65 4.89 7.31
N LEU A 59 -13.29 3.77 6.69
CA LEU A 59 -12.69 2.64 7.39
C LEU A 59 -11.23 2.98 7.65
N HIS A 60 -10.87 3.20 8.91
CA HIS A 60 -9.51 3.56 9.32
C HIS A 60 -9.05 2.66 10.46
N TRP A 61 -7.93 1.97 10.26
CA TRP A 61 -7.45 0.93 11.17
C TRP A 61 -7.36 1.36 12.63
N ASN A 62 -6.84 2.56 12.88
CA ASN A 62 -6.65 3.04 14.25
C ASN A 62 -7.97 3.38 14.96
N SER A 63 -9.06 3.57 14.23
CA SER A 63 -10.40 3.78 14.82
C SER A 63 -11.13 2.48 15.16
N ILE A 64 -10.65 1.32 14.66
CA ILE A 64 -11.27 0.02 14.92
C ILE A 64 -10.93 -0.44 16.33
N LYS A 65 -11.97 -0.61 17.14
CA LYS A 65 -11.86 -1.08 18.52
C LYS A 65 -11.97 -2.61 18.59
N GLY A 66 -11.18 -3.18 19.50
CA GLY A 66 -11.21 -4.60 19.79
C GLY A 66 -10.43 -5.47 18.78
N PHE A 67 -9.78 -6.49 19.32
CA PHE A 67 -9.02 -7.46 18.55
C PHE A 67 -9.88 -8.28 17.59
N PRO A 68 -11.08 -8.78 17.99
CA PRO A 68 -11.92 -9.57 17.09
C PRO A 68 -12.30 -8.81 15.81
N ASN A 69 -12.63 -7.52 15.94
CA ASN A 69 -12.99 -6.68 14.78
C ASN A 69 -11.81 -6.51 13.80
N LYS A 70 -10.62 -6.31 14.34
CA LYS A 70 -9.39 -6.22 13.54
C LYS A 70 -9.05 -7.53 12.85
N LEU A 71 -9.25 -8.65 13.55
CA LEU A 71 -9.06 -10.00 13.02
C LEU A 71 -10.03 -10.26 11.86
N MET A 72 -11.31 -9.95 12.04
CA MET A 72 -12.32 -10.10 10.99
C MET A 72 -11.97 -9.30 9.73
N ILE A 73 -11.46 -8.05 9.87
CA ILE A 73 -10.99 -7.28 8.71
C ILE A 73 -9.87 -8.01 7.99
N MET A 74 -8.87 -8.52 8.72
CA MET A 74 -7.72 -9.21 8.12
C MET A 74 -8.13 -10.53 7.46
N GLU A 75 -9.02 -11.30 8.06
CA GLU A 75 -9.60 -12.51 7.47
C GLU A 75 -10.32 -12.19 6.16
N LYS A 76 -11.10 -11.12 6.16
CA LYS A 76 -11.81 -10.68 4.96
C LYS A 76 -10.83 -10.25 3.86
N ILE A 77 -9.86 -9.43 4.19
CA ILE A 77 -8.78 -9.05 3.24
C ILE A 77 -8.08 -10.30 2.73
N GLY A 78 -7.81 -11.29 3.62
CA GLY A 78 -7.23 -12.57 3.30
C GLY A 78 -7.99 -13.41 2.29
N SER A 79 -9.28 -13.23 2.18
CA SER A 79 -10.15 -13.95 1.22
C SER A 79 -10.24 -13.27 -0.14
N LEU A 80 -9.77 -12.00 -0.30
CA LEU A 80 -9.88 -11.26 -1.55
C LEU A 80 -8.86 -11.73 -2.59
N ASP A 81 -9.22 -11.65 -3.87
CA ASP A 81 -8.31 -11.91 -5.00
C ASP A 81 -7.51 -10.63 -5.33
N ILE A 82 -6.56 -10.32 -4.46
CA ILE A 82 -5.67 -9.18 -4.55
C ILE A 82 -4.21 -9.61 -4.36
N LYS A 83 -3.26 -8.78 -4.81
CA LYS A 83 -1.85 -8.91 -4.44
C LYS A 83 -1.47 -7.76 -3.52
N ILE A 84 -0.66 -8.06 -2.51
CA ILE A 84 -0.15 -7.07 -1.56
C ILE A 84 1.36 -7.05 -1.62
N VAL A 85 1.94 -5.86 -1.75
CA VAL A 85 3.38 -5.62 -1.72
C VAL A 85 3.70 -4.67 -0.60
N ASN A 86 4.64 -5.04 0.25
CA ASN A 86 5.09 -4.21 1.36
C ASN A 86 6.59 -3.90 1.22
N VAL A 87 6.96 -2.64 1.46
CA VAL A 87 8.34 -2.21 1.70
C VAL A 87 8.44 -1.83 3.17
N ILE A 88 9.21 -2.60 3.92
CA ILE A 88 9.38 -2.42 5.37
C ILE A 88 10.76 -1.83 5.62
N ILE A 89 10.79 -0.68 6.28
CA ILE A 89 12.01 0.07 6.55
C ILE A 89 12.23 0.11 8.06
N ASP A 90 13.35 -0.46 8.54
CA ASP A 90 13.84 -0.23 9.90
C ASP A 90 14.60 1.10 9.95
N THR A 91 13.93 2.15 10.39
CA THR A 91 14.47 3.52 10.39
C THR A 91 15.67 3.69 11.32
N LYS A 92 15.87 2.77 12.29
CA LYS A 92 16.99 2.79 13.21
C LYS A 92 18.23 2.11 12.65
N SER A 93 18.07 1.18 11.72
CA SER A 93 19.17 0.45 11.09
C SER A 93 19.81 1.20 9.93
N ILE A 94 19.14 2.24 9.42
CA ILE A 94 19.63 3.01 8.27
C ILE A 94 20.57 4.11 8.76
N LYS A 95 21.82 4.05 8.29
CA LYS A 95 22.87 5.05 8.62
C LYS A 95 22.94 6.19 7.61
N LEU A 96 22.66 5.92 6.35
CA LEU A 96 22.75 6.89 5.25
C LEU A 96 21.68 6.57 4.19
N ILE A 97 20.93 7.59 3.80
CA ILE A 97 20.04 7.54 2.62
C ILE A 97 20.61 8.46 1.57
N PRO A 98 20.76 7.98 0.32
CA PRO A 98 21.29 8.78 -0.78
C PRO A 98 20.31 9.86 -1.30
N SER A 99 19.30 10.22 -0.52
CA SER A 99 18.23 11.13 -0.91
C SER A 99 17.80 11.98 0.28
N ASN A 100 17.56 13.26 0.04
CA ASN A 100 16.99 14.18 1.03
C ASN A 100 15.50 13.87 1.34
N ASN A 101 14.89 12.93 0.61
CA ASN A 101 13.50 12.54 0.79
C ASN A 101 13.40 11.01 0.92
N ILE A 102 13.23 10.57 2.15
CA ILE A 102 13.13 9.15 2.54
C ILE A 102 11.95 8.47 1.85
N TYR A 103 10.80 9.13 1.83
CA TYR A 103 9.61 8.60 1.20
C TYR A 103 9.85 8.30 -0.28
N LEU A 104 10.38 9.25 -1.03
CA LEU A 104 10.65 9.07 -2.45
C LEU A 104 11.66 7.93 -2.69
N PHE A 105 12.71 7.86 -1.87
CA PHE A 105 13.71 6.80 -2.00
C PHE A 105 13.09 5.40 -1.83
N PHE A 106 12.31 5.18 -0.79
CA PHE A 106 11.69 3.88 -0.56
C PHE A 106 10.51 3.61 -1.48
N SER A 107 9.85 4.65 -1.98
CA SER A 107 8.87 4.49 -3.06
C SER A 107 9.50 3.86 -4.31
N GLY A 108 10.78 4.12 -4.59
CA GLY A 108 11.50 3.49 -5.70
C GLY A 108 11.45 1.95 -5.62
N TYR A 109 11.72 1.36 -4.45
CA TYR A 109 11.59 -0.09 -4.25
C TYR A 109 10.17 -0.60 -4.50
N LEU A 110 9.16 0.15 -4.02
CA LEU A 110 7.77 -0.25 -4.21
C LEU A 110 7.37 -0.19 -5.69
N PHE A 111 7.75 0.87 -6.41
CA PHE A 111 7.46 1.02 -7.84
C PHE A 111 8.17 -0.04 -8.68
N GLU A 112 9.40 -0.38 -8.35
CA GLU A 112 10.13 -1.47 -9.00
C GLU A 112 9.34 -2.78 -8.90
N ARG A 113 8.91 -3.18 -7.70
CA ARG A 113 8.11 -4.41 -7.47
C ARG A 113 6.77 -4.35 -8.20
N ILE A 114 6.10 -3.20 -8.21
CA ILE A 114 4.85 -3.01 -8.95
C ILE A 114 5.10 -3.25 -10.45
N THR A 115 6.14 -2.67 -11.02
CA THR A 115 6.43 -2.84 -12.47
C THR A 115 6.84 -4.26 -12.82
N TRP A 116 7.55 -4.97 -11.95
CA TRP A 116 7.84 -6.40 -12.15
C TRP A 116 6.55 -7.23 -12.18
N ILE A 117 5.63 -7.00 -11.25
CA ILE A 117 4.33 -7.69 -11.24
C ILE A 117 3.53 -7.35 -12.51
N MET A 118 3.57 -6.10 -12.98
CA MET A 118 2.92 -5.73 -14.23
C MET A 118 3.53 -6.46 -15.42
N LYS A 119 4.84 -6.55 -15.49
CA LYS A 119 5.56 -7.28 -16.54
C LYS A 119 5.17 -8.76 -16.58
N GLU A 120 5.21 -9.43 -15.42
CA GLU A 120 4.84 -10.84 -15.30
C GLU A 120 3.40 -11.13 -15.71
N ASN A 121 2.48 -10.20 -15.44
CA ASN A 121 1.06 -10.35 -15.74
C ASN A 121 0.64 -9.75 -17.09
N ASN A 122 1.58 -9.28 -17.90
CA ASN A 122 1.33 -8.55 -19.15
C ASN A 122 0.31 -7.42 -18.95
N GLY A 123 0.57 -6.60 -17.92
CA GLY A 123 -0.35 -5.59 -17.43
C GLY A 123 0.23 -4.19 -17.34
N LYS A 124 -0.64 -3.21 -17.08
CA LYS A 124 -0.27 -1.81 -16.79
C LYS A 124 -1.00 -1.31 -15.55
N ALA A 125 -0.33 -0.46 -14.77
CA ALA A 125 -0.81 0.06 -13.50
C ALA A 125 -1.37 1.49 -13.60
N ASN A 126 -2.57 1.72 -13.02
CA ASN A 126 -3.01 3.03 -12.58
C ASN A 126 -2.74 3.13 -11.08
N ILE A 127 -1.91 4.04 -10.63
CA ILE A 127 -1.45 4.13 -9.26
C ILE A 127 -2.20 5.24 -8.53
N LEU A 128 -2.80 4.91 -7.39
CA LEU A 128 -3.49 5.83 -6.50
C LEU A 128 -2.78 5.80 -5.14
N ILE A 129 -2.29 6.95 -4.72
CA ILE A 129 -1.52 7.09 -3.48
C ILE A 129 -2.34 7.92 -2.51
N SER A 130 -2.41 7.49 -1.26
CA SER A 130 -3.01 8.26 -0.17
C SER A 130 -2.30 9.62 -0.04
N SER A 131 -3.08 10.70 0.05
CA SER A 131 -2.50 12.03 0.18
C SER A 131 -1.87 12.23 1.55
N ARG A 132 -0.65 12.74 1.56
CA ARG A 132 0.09 13.05 2.77
C ARG A 132 0.86 14.36 2.60
N GLY A 133 0.90 15.18 3.65
CA GLY A 133 1.75 16.36 3.79
C GLY A 133 2.12 17.04 2.46
N ASN A 134 3.40 17.12 2.19
CA ASN A 134 3.97 17.80 1.01
C ASN A 134 4.25 16.86 -0.18
N LEU A 135 3.68 15.65 -0.22
CA LEU A 135 3.86 14.75 -1.36
C LEU A 135 3.20 15.33 -2.61
N SER A 136 4.01 15.65 -3.61
CA SER A 136 3.53 16.17 -4.89
C SER A 136 3.66 15.11 -5.99
N LYS A 137 2.65 15.03 -6.87
CA LYS A 137 2.66 14.14 -8.04
C LYS A 137 3.89 14.42 -8.93
N ASN A 138 4.22 15.68 -9.16
CA ASN A 138 5.34 16.06 -10.01
C ASN A 138 6.68 15.61 -9.41
N ASN A 139 6.87 15.77 -8.10
CA ASN A 139 8.08 15.30 -7.44
C ASN A 139 8.23 13.79 -7.56
N LEU A 140 7.14 13.04 -7.41
CA LEU A 140 7.16 11.59 -7.54
C LEU A 140 7.46 11.13 -8.98
N ILE A 141 6.79 11.73 -9.98
CA ILE A 141 7.03 11.41 -11.40
C ILE A 141 8.47 11.77 -11.78
N ASN A 142 8.95 12.93 -11.38
CA ASN A 142 10.32 13.34 -11.63
C ASN A 142 11.32 12.37 -10.99
N TYR A 143 11.05 11.94 -9.76
CA TYR A 143 11.88 10.94 -9.08
C TYR A 143 11.93 9.62 -9.84
N ILE A 144 10.77 9.08 -10.23
CA ILE A 144 10.67 7.84 -11.00
C ILE A 144 11.44 7.97 -12.32
N ASN A 145 11.27 9.07 -13.05
CA ASN A 145 11.91 9.26 -14.36
C ASN A 145 13.43 9.45 -14.27
N HIS A 146 13.92 10.14 -13.25
CA HIS A 146 15.37 10.43 -13.10
C HIS A 146 16.14 9.25 -12.49
N HIS A 147 15.50 8.43 -11.66
CA HIS A 147 16.16 7.31 -10.99
C HIS A 147 15.96 5.97 -11.68
N ASN A 148 15.27 5.97 -12.83
CA ASN A 148 14.97 4.79 -13.62
C ASN A 148 16.22 4.03 -14.15
N HIS A 149 17.42 4.64 -14.09
CA HIS A 149 18.62 4.07 -14.69
C HIS A 149 19.78 3.82 -13.72
N SER A 150 19.70 4.19 -12.45
CA SER A 150 20.86 4.13 -11.56
C SER A 150 20.73 3.24 -10.32
N LYS A 151 19.51 2.99 -9.81
CA LYS A 151 19.29 2.22 -8.57
C LYS A 151 18.11 1.27 -8.62
N PHE A 152 17.08 1.57 -9.39
CA PHE A 152 15.85 0.78 -9.47
C PHE A 152 15.53 0.44 -10.92
N GLU A 153 15.12 -0.81 -11.16
CA GLU A 153 14.67 -1.26 -12.48
C GLU A 153 13.17 -0.96 -12.67
N ILE A 154 12.80 0.33 -12.60
CA ILE A 154 11.42 0.75 -12.79
C ILE A 154 11.12 0.89 -14.27
N ASP A 155 10.26 0.05 -14.83
CA ASP A 155 9.74 0.23 -16.19
C ASP A 155 8.55 1.19 -16.19
N SER A 156 8.83 2.48 -16.41
CA SER A 156 7.80 3.53 -16.43
C SER A 156 6.75 3.34 -17.51
N SER A 157 7.03 2.57 -18.57
CA SER A 157 6.06 2.25 -19.64
C SER A 157 4.89 1.39 -19.15
N LEU A 158 5.06 0.71 -18.02
CA LEU A 158 4.05 -0.11 -17.35
C LEU A 158 3.17 0.70 -16.38
N ILE A 159 3.48 1.98 -16.15
CA ILE A 159 2.70 2.90 -15.32
C ILE A 159 1.90 3.83 -16.24
N LYS A 160 0.56 3.72 -16.20
CA LYS A 160 -0.33 4.55 -17.03
C LYS A 160 -0.56 5.94 -16.45
N ASP A 161 -0.84 6.00 -15.15
CA ASP A 161 -1.14 7.25 -14.43
C ASP A 161 -0.82 7.11 -12.94
N ILE A 162 -0.52 8.23 -12.32
CA ILE A 162 -0.31 8.35 -10.87
C ILE A 162 -1.21 9.47 -10.35
N LYS A 163 -2.02 9.16 -9.33
CA LYS A 163 -2.88 10.13 -8.64
C LYS A 163 -2.61 10.10 -7.15
N ILE A 164 -2.52 11.29 -6.55
CA ILE A 164 -2.49 11.45 -5.11
C ILE A 164 -3.87 11.95 -4.69
N ILE A 165 -4.55 11.20 -3.85
CA ILE A 165 -5.94 11.48 -3.46
C ILE A 165 -6.14 11.20 -1.96
N PRO A 166 -7.04 11.92 -1.30
CA PRO A 166 -7.40 11.63 0.08
C PRO A 166 -7.94 10.19 0.25
N ASN A 167 -7.53 9.53 1.32
CA ASN A 167 -7.88 8.13 1.62
C ASN A 167 -9.40 7.91 1.65
N GLU A 168 -10.16 8.86 2.21
CA GLU A 168 -11.62 8.78 2.30
C GLU A 168 -12.33 8.73 0.94
N ARG A 169 -11.67 9.20 -0.13
CA ARG A 169 -12.25 9.21 -1.48
C ARG A 169 -12.20 7.88 -2.21
N LYS A 170 -11.44 6.91 -1.70
CA LYS A 170 -11.31 5.59 -2.35
C LYS A 170 -11.30 4.46 -1.32
N LYS A 171 -12.30 3.58 -1.42
CA LYS A 171 -12.47 2.45 -0.50
C LYS A 171 -11.25 1.53 -0.45
N LEU A 172 -10.60 1.29 -1.59
CA LEU A 172 -9.44 0.41 -1.65
C LEU A 172 -8.16 1.04 -1.06
N LEU A 173 -8.06 2.38 -0.97
CA LEU A 173 -7.04 3.02 -0.15
C LEU A 173 -7.25 2.73 1.35
N GLN A 174 -8.51 2.64 1.78
CA GLN A 174 -8.83 2.28 3.17
C GLN A 174 -8.43 0.83 3.48
N LEU A 175 -8.50 -0.09 2.51
CA LEU A 175 -7.92 -1.43 2.69
C LEU A 175 -6.40 -1.39 2.75
N SER A 176 -5.75 -0.53 1.94
CA SER A 176 -4.30 -0.34 2.02
C SER A 176 -3.87 0.20 3.38
N ASP A 177 -4.63 1.16 3.97
CA ASP A 177 -4.44 1.62 5.36
C ASP A 177 -4.52 0.45 6.35
N CYS A 178 -5.56 -0.39 6.23
CA CYS A 178 -5.71 -1.54 7.11
C CYS A 178 -4.53 -2.52 7.00
N CYS A 179 -4.06 -2.81 5.80
CA CYS A 179 -2.91 -3.70 5.58
C CYS A 179 -1.63 -3.10 6.15
N CYS A 180 -1.35 -1.85 5.84
CA CYS A 180 -0.15 -1.16 6.27
C CYS A 180 -0.10 -1.00 7.79
N SER A 181 -1.19 -0.55 8.39
CA SER A 181 -1.30 -0.31 9.82
C SER A 181 -1.29 -1.61 10.63
N SER A 182 -1.90 -2.71 10.13
CA SER A 182 -1.85 -4.00 10.80
C SER A 182 -0.43 -4.56 10.83
N LEU A 183 0.28 -4.48 9.70
CA LEU A 183 1.68 -4.89 9.61
C LEU A 183 2.56 -4.05 10.54
N PHE A 184 2.37 -2.74 10.56
CA PHE A 184 3.10 -1.85 11.47
C PHE A 184 2.87 -2.23 12.93
N GLN A 185 1.62 -2.49 13.34
CA GLN A 185 1.31 -2.92 14.70
C GLN A 185 1.95 -4.27 15.04
N SER A 186 1.91 -5.24 14.12
CA SER A 186 2.53 -6.55 14.30
C SER A 186 4.04 -6.44 14.56
N LEU A 187 4.73 -5.63 13.78
CA LEU A 187 6.17 -5.41 13.94
C LEU A 187 6.50 -4.63 15.22
N LYS A 188 5.67 -3.63 15.55
CA LYS A 188 5.88 -2.79 16.74
C LYS A 188 5.72 -3.57 18.04
N TYR A 189 4.73 -4.47 18.10
CA TYR A 189 4.40 -5.23 19.30
C TYR A 189 4.90 -6.67 19.28
N ASN A 190 5.68 -7.04 18.26
CA ASN A 190 6.15 -8.41 18.04
C ASN A 190 4.99 -9.42 18.06
N ASN A 191 3.88 -9.07 17.44
CA ASN A 191 2.66 -9.86 17.39
C ASN A 191 2.23 -10.02 15.92
N ASN A 192 2.38 -11.22 15.36
CA ASN A 192 2.12 -11.52 13.96
C ASN A 192 0.64 -11.87 13.67
N THR A 193 -0.24 -11.88 14.67
CA THR A 193 -1.61 -12.38 14.53
C THR A 193 -2.37 -11.66 13.42
N HIS A 194 -2.24 -10.34 13.28
CA HIS A 194 -2.90 -9.57 12.24
C HIS A 194 -2.25 -9.75 10.85
N PHE A 195 -0.99 -10.18 10.82
CA PHE A 195 -0.21 -10.32 9.60
C PHE A 195 -0.30 -11.73 9.01
N GLU A 196 -0.55 -12.75 9.81
CA GLU A 196 -0.66 -14.15 9.36
C GLU A 196 -1.71 -14.32 8.27
N TYR A 197 -2.83 -13.57 8.36
CA TYR A 197 -3.88 -13.62 7.35
C TYR A 197 -3.47 -12.96 6.04
N ILE A 198 -2.67 -11.90 6.09
CA ILE A 198 -2.12 -11.25 4.90
C ILE A 198 -1.14 -12.18 4.18
N ASN A 199 -0.34 -12.95 4.89
CA ASN A 199 0.58 -13.93 4.30
C ASN A 199 -0.11 -15.04 3.52
N LYS A 200 -1.36 -15.37 3.86
CA LYS A 200 -2.17 -16.32 3.09
C LYS A 200 -2.60 -15.78 1.73
N ILE A 201 -2.55 -14.46 1.53
CA ILE A 201 -2.87 -13.79 0.29
C ILE A 201 -1.63 -13.60 -0.58
N LYS A 202 -0.80 -14.61 -0.76
CA LYS A 202 0.27 -14.63 -1.76
C LYS A 202 1.15 -13.37 -1.79
N SER A 203 1.85 -13.09 -0.73
CA SER A 203 3.09 -12.35 -0.79
C SER A 203 4.21 -13.30 -1.24
N ASN A 204 4.22 -13.66 -2.49
CA ASN A 204 5.39 -14.27 -3.08
C ASN A 204 6.18 -13.13 -3.74
N ILE A 205 6.88 -12.36 -2.95
CA ILE A 205 8.06 -11.60 -3.37
C ILE A 205 8.96 -11.44 -2.16
#